data_4e8eb090d50963d243d90f46d0cbc201
#
_entry.id   4e8eb090d50963d243d90f46d0cbc201
#
_cell.length_a   1.000
_cell.length_b   1.000
_cell.length_c   1.000
_cell.angle_alpha   90.00
_cell.angle_beta   90.00
_cell.angle_gamma   90.00
#
_symmetry.space_group_name_H-M   'P 1'
#
loop_
_entity.id
_entity.type
_entity.pdbx_description
1 polymer ?
#
loop_
_entity_poly.entity_id
_entity_poly.type
_entity_poly.pdbx_seq_one_letter_code
_entity_poly.pdbx_strand_id
1 'polypeptide(L)'
;MATVKQIKWTSGVLFLGLLALLYLVPYYLIVQRPEPAVTEIFFADRITEAHRILIEKYNRMHAGRIKVTPIDFPNPDFSTNERKEILARSLRGEGDGIDLLAVDIVWVQRFKKWCEPLGKYFSDAELTRIIPDALYSCRSDGELVAVPLDLVQGVMYYREDLLKSINGGEAAIEALQGNLTWPQFIALRNKLGWTKPYYVFPAADYEGFICIYIEALLGLRPDYFSTIGFNFNTPEARRALQLLVDLVRRDRLTPEVVTTFTEVPSYEYFIRNDGLFIRGWNTFDKDFADAPYDIVKEKHLRKAPIPYFEGGRPASLFGGWNLMISKFSTKKEAVIDFVKFLLSDESQEAFYTHGGYYPVVSSFYDDPESRLRYPEIADIKKLMQTGVHRPSLEDYTNFSKIMSYYFSLAVRDKLSVEEATESVTRAIQSANVSFVTR
;
A
#
# COMPACT_ATOMS: atom_id res chain seq x y z
N MET A 1 -5.97 -57.43 74.38
CA MET A 1 -4.79 -57.14 73.49
C MET A 1 -5.16 -56.88 71.98
N ALA A 2 -6.39 -56.88 71.61
CA ALA A 2 -6.80 -56.68 70.21
C ALA A 2 -7.00 -55.18 69.80
N THR A 3 -7.26 -54.29 70.74
CA THR A 3 -7.61 -52.85 70.45
C THR A 3 -6.45 -51.94 70.05
N VAL A 4 -5.21 -52.26 70.52
CA VAL A 4 -4.03 -51.40 70.23
C VAL A 4 -3.44 -51.60 68.83
N LYS A 5 -3.61 -52.81 68.24
CA LYS A 5 -3.12 -53.12 66.90
C LYS A 5 -4.00 -52.47 65.82
N GLN A 6 -5.32 -52.34 66.02
CA GLN A 6 -6.24 -51.69 65.05
C GLN A 6 -6.03 -50.20 64.98
N ILE A 7 -5.75 -49.51 66.10
CA ILE A 7 -5.51 -48.08 66.15
C ILE A 7 -4.21 -47.68 65.39
N LYS A 8 -3.17 -48.50 65.45
CA LYS A 8 -1.92 -48.25 64.71
C LYS A 8 -2.06 -48.43 63.20
N TRP A 9 -2.88 -49.37 62.74
CA TRP A 9 -3.13 -49.57 61.31
C TRP A 9 -4.00 -48.46 60.70
N THR A 10 -5.03 -48.01 61.39
CA THR A 10 -5.88 -46.92 60.94
C THR A 10 -5.12 -45.59 60.90
N SER A 11 -4.20 -45.30 61.84
CA SER A 11 -3.34 -44.11 61.82
C SER A 11 -2.32 -44.13 60.67
N GLY A 12 -1.77 -45.33 60.33
CA GLY A 12 -0.85 -45.50 59.21
C GLY A 12 -1.53 -45.24 57.80
N VAL A 13 -2.73 -45.78 57.68
CA VAL A 13 -3.52 -45.63 56.45
C VAL A 13 -3.98 -44.14 56.27
N LEU A 14 -4.39 -43.47 57.35
CA LEU A 14 -4.71 -42.06 57.34
C LEU A 14 -3.49 -41.16 57.01
N PHE A 15 -2.32 -41.50 57.54
CA PHE A 15 -1.06 -40.80 57.27
C PHE A 15 -0.61 -40.96 55.82
N LEU A 16 -0.70 -42.16 55.24
CA LEU A 16 -0.41 -42.44 53.85
C LEU A 16 -1.43 -41.78 52.90
N GLY A 17 -2.71 -41.75 53.28
CA GLY A 17 -3.76 -41.00 52.54
C GLY A 17 -3.53 -39.53 52.55
N LEU A 18 -3.07 -38.91 53.65
CA LEU A 18 -2.74 -37.50 53.77
C LEU A 18 -1.49 -37.16 52.95
N LEU A 19 -0.46 -38.02 52.96
CA LEU A 19 0.72 -37.86 52.10
C LEU A 19 0.37 -37.97 50.61
N ALA A 20 -0.48 -38.93 50.24
CA ALA A 20 -0.97 -39.04 48.86
C ALA A 20 -1.77 -37.81 48.42
N LEU A 21 -2.61 -37.27 49.31
CA LEU A 21 -3.34 -36.01 49.04
C LEU A 21 -2.39 -34.81 48.93
N LEU A 22 -1.38 -34.69 49.79
CA LEU A 22 -0.37 -33.63 49.74
C LEU A 22 0.50 -33.67 48.49
N TYR A 23 0.70 -34.82 47.88
CA TYR A 23 1.46 -34.99 46.65
C TYR A 23 0.59 -34.99 45.40
N LEU A 24 -0.53 -35.70 45.40
CA LEU A 24 -1.39 -35.87 44.24
C LEU A 24 -2.21 -34.62 43.94
N VAL A 25 -2.65 -33.85 44.95
CA VAL A 25 -3.42 -32.62 44.72
C VAL A 25 -2.56 -31.52 44.09
N PRO A 26 -1.35 -31.20 44.59
CA PRO A 26 -0.46 -30.27 43.89
C PRO A 26 -0.03 -30.77 42.52
N TYR A 27 0.29 -32.06 42.38
CA TYR A 27 0.62 -32.67 41.09
C TYR A 27 -0.54 -32.53 40.10
N TYR A 28 -1.77 -32.83 40.52
CA TYR A 28 -2.97 -32.71 39.71
C TYR A 28 -3.27 -31.23 39.34
N LEU A 29 -3.09 -30.29 40.28
CA LEU A 29 -3.24 -28.87 40.06
C LEU A 29 -2.14 -28.28 39.17
N ILE A 30 -0.93 -28.84 39.18
CA ILE A 30 0.18 -28.41 38.32
C ILE A 30 0.01 -29.00 36.92
N VAL A 31 -0.37 -30.29 36.81
CA VAL A 31 -0.54 -30.98 35.52
C VAL A 31 -1.82 -30.56 34.80
N GLN A 32 -2.85 -30.15 35.53
CA GLN A 32 -4.09 -29.60 34.95
C GLN A 32 -4.13 -28.06 34.89
N ARG A 33 -3.00 -27.38 35.04
CA ARG A 33 -3.01 -25.97 34.64
C ARG A 33 -3.35 -25.97 33.14
N PRO A 34 -4.51 -25.42 32.72
CA PRO A 34 -4.77 -25.26 31.30
C PRO A 34 -3.59 -24.46 30.74
N GLU A 35 -2.96 -24.96 29.69
CA GLU A 35 -2.00 -24.16 28.98
C GLU A 35 -2.67 -22.80 28.70
N PRO A 36 -1.97 -21.70 28.94
CA PRO A 36 -2.57 -20.38 28.64
C PRO A 36 -3.07 -20.41 27.22
N ALA A 37 -4.36 -20.15 27.05
CA ALA A 37 -4.99 -20.17 25.74
C ALA A 37 -4.22 -19.22 24.81
N VAL A 38 -3.76 -19.74 23.66
CA VAL A 38 -3.05 -18.94 22.66
C VAL A 38 -3.95 -17.81 22.20
N THR A 39 -3.47 -16.60 22.31
CA THR A 39 -4.18 -15.43 21.81
C THR A 39 -4.07 -15.39 20.28
N GLU A 40 -5.12 -15.79 19.57
CA GLU A 40 -5.16 -15.74 18.13
C GLU A 40 -5.69 -14.38 17.66
N ILE A 41 -4.91 -13.66 16.83
CA ILE A 41 -5.28 -12.39 16.21
C ILE A 41 -5.48 -12.55 14.71
N PHE A 42 -6.51 -11.92 14.16
CA PHE A 42 -6.87 -11.99 12.74
C PHE A 42 -6.42 -10.72 12.03
N PHE A 43 -5.52 -10.87 11.07
CA PHE A 43 -4.95 -9.79 10.25
C PHE A 43 -5.49 -9.85 8.82
N ALA A 44 -6.26 -8.84 8.43
CA ALA A 44 -6.90 -8.73 7.12
C ALA A 44 -6.06 -7.85 6.17
N ASP A 45 -5.49 -8.45 5.14
CA ASP A 45 -4.74 -7.77 4.08
C ASP A 45 -4.65 -8.64 2.82
N ARG A 46 -4.01 -8.11 1.75
CA ARG A 46 -3.43 -8.92 0.68
C ARG A 46 -2.11 -9.53 1.17
N ILE A 47 -2.08 -10.82 1.36
CA ILE A 47 -0.94 -11.53 1.92
C ILE A 47 0.09 -11.82 0.83
N THR A 48 1.11 -10.99 0.72
CA THR A 48 2.26 -11.19 -0.17
C THR A 48 3.29 -12.12 0.46
N GLU A 49 4.34 -12.48 -0.28
CA GLU A 49 5.44 -13.29 0.24
C GLU A 49 6.12 -12.65 1.46
N ALA A 50 6.33 -11.32 1.42
CA ALA A 50 6.87 -10.60 2.58
C ALA A 50 5.99 -10.78 3.83
N HIS A 51 4.66 -10.70 3.68
CA HIS A 51 3.73 -10.93 4.78
C HIS A 51 3.82 -12.35 5.32
N ARG A 52 3.87 -13.37 4.45
CA ARG A 52 3.99 -14.78 4.86
C ARG A 52 5.23 -15.02 5.71
N ILE A 53 6.39 -14.55 5.22
CA ILE A 53 7.67 -14.67 5.93
C ILE A 53 7.59 -14.03 7.33
N LEU A 54 7.05 -12.82 7.42
CA LEU A 54 6.97 -12.09 8.68
C LEU A 54 5.95 -12.68 9.66
N ILE A 55 4.77 -13.08 9.18
CA ILE A 55 3.75 -13.76 10.01
C ILE A 55 4.30 -15.06 10.57
N GLU A 56 4.93 -15.88 9.73
CA GLU A 56 5.53 -17.13 10.18
C GLU A 56 6.65 -16.90 11.20
N LYS A 57 7.51 -15.88 10.97
CA LYS A 57 8.57 -15.51 11.90
C LYS A 57 7.98 -15.09 13.24
N TYR A 58 7.00 -14.18 13.24
CA TYR A 58 6.33 -13.72 14.46
C TYR A 58 5.67 -14.89 15.22
N ASN A 59 4.94 -15.75 14.51
CA ASN A 59 4.29 -16.91 15.11
C ASN A 59 5.27 -17.90 15.75
N ARG A 60 6.47 -18.09 15.15
CA ARG A 60 7.53 -18.89 15.76
C ARG A 60 8.09 -18.23 17.02
N MET A 61 8.33 -16.91 17.01
CA MET A 61 8.85 -16.16 18.16
C MET A 61 7.88 -16.16 19.35
N HIS A 62 6.57 -16.21 19.08
CA HIS A 62 5.51 -16.13 20.09
C HIS A 62 4.75 -17.45 20.27
N ALA A 63 5.37 -18.57 19.88
CA ALA A 63 4.74 -19.90 19.99
C ALA A 63 4.16 -20.15 21.38
N GLY A 64 2.93 -20.63 21.44
CA GLY A 64 2.21 -20.89 22.70
C GLY A 64 1.61 -19.65 23.40
N ARG A 65 1.85 -18.43 22.88
CA ARG A 65 1.31 -17.17 23.47
C ARG A 65 0.42 -16.39 22.52
N ILE A 66 0.94 -16.05 21.33
CA ILE A 66 0.23 -15.27 20.32
C ILE A 66 0.37 -15.99 18.98
N LYS A 67 -0.73 -16.02 18.22
CA LYS A 67 -0.76 -16.52 16.85
C LYS A 67 -1.45 -15.50 15.95
N VAL A 68 -0.78 -15.07 14.88
CA VAL A 68 -1.37 -14.27 13.83
C VAL A 68 -1.92 -15.19 12.74
N THR A 69 -3.21 -15.04 12.45
CA THR A 69 -3.90 -15.76 11.38
C THR A 69 -4.31 -14.75 10.31
N PRO A 70 -3.76 -14.84 9.08
CA PRO A 70 -4.09 -13.92 8.01
C PRO A 70 -5.48 -14.18 7.44
N ILE A 71 -6.17 -13.09 7.08
CA ILE A 71 -7.36 -13.08 6.23
C ILE A 71 -6.91 -12.46 4.90
N ASP A 72 -6.70 -13.32 3.89
CA ASP A 72 -6.09 -12.93 2.62
C ASP A 72 -7.12 -12.44 1.61
N PHE A 73 -6.78 -11.35 0.91
CA PHE A 73 -7.52 -10.80 -0.22
C PHE A 73 -6.65 -10.84 -1.50
N PRO A 74 -6.42 -12.02 -2.10
CA PRO A 74 -5.50 -12.18 -3.20
C PRO A 74 -5.96 -11.44 -4.47
N ASN A 75 -4.99 -10.93 -5.26
CA ASN A 75 -5.24 -10.54 -6.65
C ASN A 75 -5.22 -11.81 -7.54
N PRO A 76 -6.03 -11.90 -8.61
CA PRO A 76 -6.96 -10.87 -9.10
C PRO A 76 -8.37 -10.93 -8.51
N ASP A 77 -8.63 -11.81 -7.53
CA ASP A 77 -9.97 -12.11 -7.02
C ASP A 77 -10.64 -10.91 -6.33
N PHE A 78 -9.82 -10.04 -5.73
CA PHE A 78 -10.29 -8.84 -5.04
C PHE A 78 -9.60 -7.57 -5.53
N SER A 79 -10.34 -6.70 -6.18
CA SER A 79 -9.89 -5.33 -6.45
C SER A 79 -9.77 -4.52 -5.16
N THR A 80 -9.00 -3.43 -5.21
CA THR A 80 -8.87 -2.48 -4.09
C THR A 80 -10.24 -2.00 -3.58
N ASN A 81 -11.19 -1.74 -4.48
CA ASN A 81 -12.54 -1.31 -4.10
C ASN A 81 -13.35 -2.42 -3.41
N GLU A 82 -13.25 -3.66 -3.87
CA GLU A 82 -13.93 -4.80 -3.24
C GLU A 82 -13.39 -5.05 -1.84
N ARG A 83 -12.08 -5.03 -1.65
CA ARG A 83 -11.45 -5.10 -0.31
C ARG A 83 -12.01 -4.03 0.63
N LYS A 84 -12.06 -2.78 0.17
CA LYS A 84 -12.62 -1.67 0.94
C LYS A 84 -14.06 -1.93 1.39
N GLU A 85 -14.92 -2.39 0.49
CA GLU A 85 -16.33 -2.62 0.82
C GLU A 85 -16.52 -3.83 1.75
N ILE A 86 -15.72 -4.90 1.59
CA ILE A 86 -15.72 -6.05 2.49
C ILE A 86 -15.31 -5.63 3.90
N LEU A 87 -14.17 -4.93 4.04
CA LEU A 87 -13.69 -4.43 5.32
C LEU A 87 -14.70 -3.47 5.98
N ALA A 88 -15.28 -2.54 5.21
CA ALA A 88 -16.27 -1.62 5.73
C ALA A 88 -17.58 -2.32 6.16
N ARG A 89 -17.97 -3.41 5.49
CA ARG A 89 -19.12 -4.22 5.87
C ARG A 89 -18.85 -4.97 7.17
N SER A 90 -17.70 -5.64 7.26
CA SER A 90 -17.28 -6.36 8.46
C SER A 90 -17.23 -5.44 9.69
N LEU A 91 -16.59 -4.27 9.57
CA LEU A 91 -16.48 -3.33 10.69
C LEU A 91 -17.83 -2.72 11.11
N ARG A 92 -18.80 -2.57 10.19
CA ARG A 92 -20.19 -2.19 10.55
C ARG A 92 -20.91 -3.30 11.31
N GLY A 93 -20.55 -4.59 11.06
CA GLY A 93 -21.04 -5.74 11.80
C GLY A 93 -20.20 -6.10 13.02
N GLU A 94 -19.66 -5.09 13.74
CA GLU A 94 -18.82 -5.26 14.93
C GLU A 94 -17.49 -6.01 14.69
N GLY A 95 -17.01 -5.96 13.44
CA GLY A 95 -15.66 -6.41 13.06
C GLY A 95 -15.55 -7.85 12.58
N ASP A 96 -16.58 -8.69 12.72
CA ASP A 96 -16.59 -10.11 12.28
C ASP A 96 -15.30 -10.88 12.63
N GLY A 97 -14.69 -10.57 13.79
CA GLY A 97 -13.45 -11.18 14.26
C GLY A 97 -12.16 -10.56 13.72
N ILE A 98 -12.21 -9.54 12.85
CA ILE A 98 -10.99 -8.85 12.40
C ILE A 98 -10.43 -8.00 13.55
N ASP A 99 -9.17 -8.28 13.92
CA ASP A 99 -8.45 -7.52 14.96
C ASP A 99 -7.58 -6.41 14.36
N LEU A 100 -6.87 -6.71 13.27
CA LEU A 100 -5.97 -5.81 12.55
C LEU A 100 -6.33 -5.81 11.06
N LEU A 101 -6.31 -4.64 10.45
CA LEU A 101 -6.59 -4.50 9.02
C LEU A 101 -5.61 -3.52 8.36
N ALA A 102 -5.20 -3.85 7.14
CA ALA A 102 -4.49 -2.92 6.29
C ALA A 102 -5.48 -2.18 5.39
N VAL A 103 -5.36 -0.86 5.34
CA VAL A 103 -6.18 0.04 4.54
C VAL A 103 -5.29 0.90 3.63
N ASP A 104 -5.75 1.17 2.41
CA ASP A 104 -5.10 2.17 1.55
C ASP A 104 -5.00 3.51 2.30
N ILE A 105 -3.91 4.22 2.13
CA ILE A 105 -3.63 5.49 2.81
C ILE A 105 -4.78 6.50 2.70
N VAL A 106 -5.57 6.47 1.63
CA VAL A 106 -6.71 7.38 1.44
C VAL A 106 -8.01 6.90 2.12
N TRP A 107 -8.03 5.70 2.71
CA TRP A 107 -9.23 5.21 3.39
C TRP A 107 -9.21 5.47 4.89
N VAL A 108 -8.09 5.87 5.46
CA VAL A 108 -7.92 6.10 6.90
C VAL A 108 -9.03 6.99 7.45
N GLN A 109 -9.34 8.12 6.79
CA GLN A 109 -10.41 9.03 7.22
C GLN A 109 -11.79 8.38 7.27
N ARG A 110 -12.09 7.51 6.30
CA ARG A 110 -13.36 6.77 6.25
C ARG A 110 -13.45 5.68 7.33
N PHE A 111 -12.33 5.03 7.66
CA PHE A 111 -12.29 3.88 8.56
C PHE A 111 -12.10 4.26 10.04
N LYS A 112 -11.59 5.45 10.35
CA LYS A 112 -11.28 5.89 11.73
C LYS A 112 -12.40 5.65 12.73
N LYS A 113 -13.66 5.82 12.34
CA LYS A 113 -14.83 5.64 13.21
C LYS A 113 -15.05 4.21 13.73
N TRP A 114 -14.45 3.22 13.09
CA TRP A 114 -14.48 1.80 13.49
C TRP A 114 -13.16 1.31 14.08
N CYS A 115 -12.17 2.16 14.19
CA CYS A 115 -10.83 1.80 14.61
C CYS A 115 -10.46 2.45 15.96
N GLU A 116 -9.50 1.81 16.64
CA GLU A 116 -8.95 2.25 17.90
C GLU A 116 -7.97 3.41 17.67
N PRO A 117 -8.06 4.52 18.40
CA PRO A 117 -7.02 5.55 18.43
C PRO A 117 -5.70 4.98 18.97
N LEU A 118 -4.60 5.28 18.26
CA LEU A 118 -3.30 4.63 18.52
C LEU A 118 -2.35 5.48 19.37
N GLY A 119 -2.65 6.75 19.63
CA GLY A 119 -1.74 7.68 20.33
C GLY A 119 -1.22 7.20 21.68
N LYS A 120 -2.01 6.42 22.43
CA LYS A 120 -1.60 5.86 23.73
C LYS A 120 -0.64 4.67 23.65
N TYR A 121 -0.49 4.06 22.47
CA TYR A 121 0.31 2.86 22.26
C TYR A 121 1.69 3.14 21.66
N PHE A 122 1.89 4.33 21.11
CA PHE A 122 3.13 4.75 20.47
C PHE A 122 3.68 6.00 21.11
N SER A 123 4.92 5.95 21.58
CA SER A 123 5.67 7.09 22.08
C SER A 123 6.14 8.00 20.93
N ASP A 124 6.42 9.26 21.23
CA ASP A 124 7.01 10.20 20.26
C ASP A 124 8.33 9.67 19.69
N ALA A 125 9.13 8.98 20.49
CA ALA A 125 10.39 8.37 20.05
C ALA A 125 10.17 7.28 18.98
N GLU A 126 9.12 6.44 19.13
CA GLU A 126 8.76 5.42 18.12
C GLU A 126 8.25 6.09 16.85
N LEU A 127 7.43 7.12 16.95
CA LEU A 127 6.89 7.84 15.80
C LEU A 127 7.96 8.64 15.04
N THR A 128 8.97 9.19 15.74
CA THR A 128 10.09 9.93 15.11
C THR A 128 10.95 9.03 14.24
N ARG A 129 10.95 7.71 14.47
CA ARG A 129 11.66 6.75 13.59
C ARG A 129 10.97 6.57 12.24
N ILE A 130 9.70 6.92 12.13
CA ILE A 130 8.91 6.76 10.91
C ILE A 130 9.10 8.00 10.03
N ILE A 131 9.33 7.78 8.73
CA ILE A 131 9.49 8.89 7.78
C ILE A 131 8.20 9.73 7.70
N PRO A 132 8.29 11.06 7.61
CA PRO A 132 7.14 11.96 7.63
C PRO A 132 6.09 11.66 6.57
N ASP A 133 6.51 11.32 5.34
CA ASP A 133 5.61 11.00 4.23
C ASP A 133 4.73 9.76 4.53
N ALA A 134 5.28 8.75 5.21
CA ALA A 134 4.50 7.59 5.62
C ALA A 134 3.48 7.91 6.73
N LEU A 135 3.84 8.83 7.67
CA LEU A 135 2.94 9.26 8.74
C LEU A 135 1.83 10.21 8.28
N TYR A 136 1.98 10.84 7.12
CA TYR A 136 1.06 11.88 6.64
C TYR A 136 -0.41 11.43 6.68
N SER A 137 -0.71 10.23 6.23
CA SER A 137 -2.08 9.69 6.16
C SER A 137 -2.56 9.01 7.44
N CYS A 138 -1.70 8.86 8.46
CA CYS A 138 -1.99 8.12 9.67
C CYS A 138 -2.75 8.94 10.74
N ARG A 139 -2.89 10.23 10.52
CA ARG A 139 -3.54 11.14 11.46
C ARG A 139 -4.89 11.64 10.94
N SER A 140 -5.81 11.83 11.88
CA SER A 140 -7.09 12.50 11.65
C SER A 140 -7.36 13.48 12.79
N ASP A 141 -7.64 14.74 12.45
CA ASP A 141 -7.89 15.80 13.43
C ASP A 141 -6.79 15.89 14.50
N GLY A 142 -5.54 15.62 14.12
CA GLY A 142 -4.37 15.59 15.00
C GLY A 142 -4.15 14.28 15.76
N GLU A 143 -5.15 13.39 15.83
CA GLU A 143 -5.08 12.11 16.52
C GLU A 143 -4.42 11.04 15.62
N LEU A 144 -3.54 10.21 16.20
CA LEU A 144 -2.97 9.05 15.51
C LEU A 144 -4.01 7.93 15.46
N VAL A 145 -4.53 7.60 14.29
CA VAL A 145 -5.58 6.58 14.07
C VAL A 145 -5.12 5.37 13.27
N ALA A 146 -3.92 5.45 12.73
CA ALA A 146 -3.25 4.38 11.98
C ALA A 146 -1.74 4.46 12.18
N VAL A 147 -1.01 3.42 11.76
CA VAL A 147 0.45 3.47 11.55
C VAL A 147 0.77 2.89 10.19
N PRO A 148 1.82 3.37 9.51
CA PRO A 148 2.10 2.89 8.17
C PRO A 148 2.65 1.45 8.21
N LEU A 149 2.18 0.60 7.31
CA LEU A 149 2.75 -0.73 7.08
C LEU A 149 3.89 -0.64 6.06
N ASP A 150 3.62 0.02 4.96
CA ASP A 150 4.53 0.23 3.85
C ASP A 150 4.25 1.57 3.15
N LEU A 151 5.18 1.96 2.29
CA LEU A 151 5.01 3.07 1.37
C LEU A 151 5.31 2.58 -0.06
N VAL A 152 4.48 2.98 -1.01
CA VAL A 152 4.74 2.81 -2.43
C VAL A 152 4.70 4.15 -3.14
N GLN A 153 5.33 4.23 -4.30
CA GLN A 153 5.39 5.46 -5.09
C GLN A 153 5.20 5.15 -6.57
N GLY A 154 4.45 6.00 -7.26
CA GLY A 154 4.37 5.95 -8.71
C GLY A 154 5.72 6.26 -9.33
N VAL A 155 6.19 5.42 -10.25
CA VAL A 155 7.46 5.61 -10.95
C VAL A 155 7.28 5.29 -12.43
N MET A 156 8.18 5.78 -13.26
CA MET A 156 8.30 5.32 -14.63
C MET A 156 9.34 4.20 -14.70
N TYR A 157 8.92 3.01 -15.11
CA TYR A 157 9.86 1.95 -15.47
C TYR A 157 10.28 2.09 -16.93
N TYR A 158 11.52 1.69 -17.21
CA TYR A 158 12.02 1.54 -18.57
C TYR A 158 12.79 0.23 -18.76
N ARG A 159 12.77 -0.28 -19.99
CA ARG A 159 13.52 -1.46 -20.42
C ARG A 159 14.92 -1.05 -20.83
N GLU A 160 15.88 -1.20 -19.92
CA GLU A 160 17.28 -0.84 -20.14
C GLU A 160 17.90 -1.62 -21.31
N ASP A 161 17.59 -2.91 -21.43
CA ASP A 161 18.08 -3.77 -22.51
C ASP A 161 17.60 -3.28 -23.88
N LEU A 162 16.33 -2.88 -23.99
CA LEU A 162 15.78 -2.36 -25.23
C LEU A 162 16.40 -1.02 -25.59
N LEU A 163 16.56 -0.11 -24.61
CA LEU A 163 17.24 1.16 -24.86
C LEU A 163 18.67 0.95 -25.31
N LYS A 164 19.46 0.11 -24.63
CA LYS A 164 20.84 -0.17 -25.01
C LYS A 164 20.99 -0.84 -26.39
N SER A 165 19.94 -1.47 -26.90
CA SER A 165 19.94 -2.13 -28.21
C SER A 165 19.68 -1.19 -29.39
N ILE A 166 19.29 0.06 -29.16
CA ILE A 166 18.89 1.01 -30.20
C ILE A 166 19.80 2.23 -30.23
N ASN A 167 19.90 2.85 -31.42
CA ASN A 167 20.69 4.08 -31.57
C ASN A 167 20.11 5.22 -30.71
N GLY A 168 21.00 5.90 -29.98
CA GLY A 168 20.60 6.99 -29.07
C GLY A 168 20.03 6.52 -27.72
N GLY A 169 19.99 5.22 -27.46
CA GLY A 169 19.40 4.68 -26.23
C GLY A 169 20.22 4.98 -24.98
N GLU A 170 21.56 4.97 -25.04
CA GLU A 170 22.40 5.40 -23.91
C GLU A 170 22.16 6.88 -23.53
N ALA A 171 22.08 7.76 -24.52
CA ALA A 171 21.75 9.17 -24.27
C ALA A 171 20.32 9.34 -23.69
N ALA A 172 19.41 8.45 -24.07
CA ALA A 172 18.07 8.43 -23.48
C ALA A 172 18.10 8.01 -22.01
N ILE A 173 18.89 6.99 -21.65
CA ILE A 173 19.07 6.55 -20.26
C ILE A 173 19.65 7.68 -19.41
N GLU A 174 20.66 8.38 -19.90
CA GLU A 174 21.23 9.55 -19.22
C GLU A 174 20.20 10.67 -19.03
N ALA A 175 19.41 10.96 -20.05
CA ALA A 175 18.36 11.98 -19.98
C ALA A 175 17.25 11.64 -18.98
N LEU A 176 16.89 10.36 -18.82
CA LEU A 176 15.89 9.88 -17.85
C LEU A 176 16.30 10.18 -16.41
N GLN A 177 17.59 10.19 -16.09
CA GLN A 177 18.09 10.53 -14.76
C GLN A 177 17.99 12.03 -14.43
N GLY A 178 17.82 12.86 -15.46
CA GLY A 178 17.78 14.33 -15.37
C GLY A 178 16.37 14.93 -15.20
N ASN A 179 15.32 14.17 -15.03
CA ASN A 179 13.91 14.60 -15.00
C ASN A 179 13.44 15.20 -16.34
N LEU A 180 12.92 14.39 -17.23
CA LEU A 180 12.40 14.85 -18.53
C LEU A 180 11.06 15.60 -18.40
N THR A 181 10.90 16.64 -19.20
CA THR A 181 9.56 17.21 -19.43
C THR A 181 8.75 16.34 -20.41
N TRP A 182 7.42 16.44 -20.37
CA TRP A 182 6.55 15.72 -21.32
C TRP A 182 6.91 16.01 -22.77
N PRO A 183 7.15 17.28 -23.21
CA PRO A 183 7.61 17.54 -24.59
C PRO A 183 8.91 16.82 -24.94
N GLN A 184 9.89 16.80 -24.03
CA GLN A 184 11.16 16.09 -24.24
C GLN A 184 10.94 14.58 -24.35
N PHE A 185 10.10 14.00 -23.47
CA PHE A 185 9.77 12.59 -23.48
C PHE A 185 9.01 12.16 -24.77
N ILE A 186 8.07 12.99 -25.22
CA ILE A 186 7.36 12.77 -26.48
C ILE A 186 8.33 12.83 -27.67
N ALA A 187 9.21 13.83 -27.70
CA ALA A 187 10.20 13.99 -28.76
C ALA A 187 11.22 12.83 -28.79
N LEU A 188 11.52 12.23 -27.65
CA LEU A 188 12.45 11.11 -27.52
C LEU A 188 12.01 9.90 -28.35
N ARG A 189 10.71 9.60 -28.46
CA ARG A 189 10.20 8.50 -29.29
C ARG A 189 10.69 8.60 -30.74
N ASN A 190 10.59 9.79 -31.33
CA ASN A 190 10.98 10.00 -32.73
C ASN A 190 12.51 9.86 -32.90
N LYS A 191 13.29 10.34 -31.91
CA LYS A 191 14.75 10.21 -31.92
C LYS A 191 15.19 8.74 -31.84
N LEU A 192 14.48 7.91 -31.06
CA LEU A 192 14.75 6.50 -30.90
C LEU A 192 14.22 5.65 -32.06
N GLY A 193 13.32 6.17 -32.90
CA GLY A 193 12.67 5.40 -33.97
C GLY A 193 11.84 4.22 -33.46
N TRP A 194 11.33 4.31 -32.23
CA TRP A 194 10.63 3.20 -31.57
C TRP A 194 9.23 2.96 -32.14
N THR A 195 8.94 1.73 -32.58
CA THR A 195 7.69 1.37 -33.28
C THR A 195 6.73 0.51 -32.46
N LYS A 196 7.21 -0.11 -31.36
CA LYS A 196 6.39 -0.90 -30.42
C LYS A 196 5.75 0.05 -29.38
N PRO A 197 4.96 -0.44 -28.39
CA PRO A 197 4.40 0.40 -27.35
C PRO A 197 5.48 1.25 -26.66
N TYR A 198 5.31 2.56 -26.72
CA TYR A 198 6.32 3.47 -26.19
C TYR A 198 6.12 3.75 -24.72
N TYR A 199 4.92 4.20 -24.34
CA TYR A 199 4.54 4.47 -22.95
C TYR A 199 3.23 3.76 -22.62
N VAL A 200 3.21 2.98 -21.55
CA VAL A 200 2.03 2.27 -21.08
C VAL A 200 1.63 2.82 -19.72
N PHE A 201 0.35 3.00 -19.49
CA PHE A 201 -0.20 3.32 -18.18
C PHE A 201 -1.62 2.75 -18.06
N PRO A 202 -2.06 2.34 -16.85
CA PRO A 202 -3.42 1.86 -16.64
C PRO A 202 -4.42 3.02 -16.77
N ALA A 203 -5.44 2.87 -17.63
CA ALA A 203 -6.41 3.93 -17.91
C ALA A 203 -7.87 3.43 -17.90
N ALA A 204 -8.15 2.30 -17.25
CA ALA A 204 -9.52 1.86 -16.97
C ALA A 204 -10.23 2.83 -16.02
N ASP A 205 -11.54 2.67 -15.86
CA ASP A 205 -12.33 3.41 -14.89
C ASP A 205 -12.09 2.87 -13.46
N TYR A 206 -11.04 3.39 -12.79
CA TYR A 206 -10.66 3.00 -11.43
C TYR A 206 -9.66 3.97 -10.79
N GLU A 207 -9.35 3.78 -9.50
CA GLU A 207 -8.47 4.64 -8.69
C GLU A 207 -7.06 4.81 -9.27
N GLY A 208 -6.45 3.75 -9.81
CA GLY A 208 -5.08 3.84 -10.36
C GLY A 208 -4.96 4.82 -11.52
N PHE A 209 -5.99 4.97 -12.35
CA PHE A 209 -6.03 6.01 -13.37
C PHE A 209 -6.10 7.42 -12.76
N ILE A 210 -6.85 7.59 -11.67
CA ILE A 210 -6.92 8.88 -10.97
C ILE A 210 -5.59 9.24 -10.33
N CYS A 211 -4.82 8.26 -9.85
CA CYS A 211 -3.46 8.51 -9.38
C CYS A 211 -2.60 9.17 -10.46
N ILE A 212 -2.65 8.67 -11.69
CA ILE A 212 -1.87 9.21 -12.82
C ILE A 212 -2.33 10.63 -13.18
N TYR A 213 -3.65 10.87 -13.18
CA TYR A 213 -4.19 12.18 -13.39
C TYR A 213 -3.74 13.19 -12.32
N ILE A 214 -3.77 12.79 -11.04
CA ILE A 214 -3.34 13.65 -9.92
C ILE A 214 -1.83 13.92 -9.99
N GLU A 215 -0.99 12.95 -10.40
CA GLU A 215 0.44 13.18 -10.66
C GLU A 215 0.64 14.31 -11.68
N ALA A 216 -0.08 14.28 -12.79
CA ALA A 216 -0.03 15.33 -13.81
C ALA A 216 -0.54 16.68 -13.27
N LEU A 217 -1.64 16.68 -12.51
CA LEU A 217 -2.25 17.90 -11.95
C LEU A 217 -1.34 18.57 -10.91
N LEU A 218 -0.82 17.79 -9.95
CA LEU A 218 0.05 18.31 -8.88
C LEU A 218 1.45 18.66 -9.40
N GLY A 219 1.87 18.07 -10.50
CA GLY A 219 3.06 18.50 -11.23
C GLY A 219 2.91 19.90 -11.82
N LEU A 220 1.69 20.29 -12.22
CA LEU A 220 1.37 21.65 -12.69
C LEU A 220 1.15 22.62 -11.53
N ARG A 221 0.37 22.18 -10.54
CA ARG A 221 -0.05 23.02 -9.41
C ARG A 221 -0.05 22.23 -8.12
N PRO A 222 1.04 22.27 -7.36
CA PRO A 222 1.22 21.47 -6.15
C PRO A 222 0.21 21.72 -5.05
N ASP A 223 -0.31 22.94 -4.95
CA ASP A 223 -1.29 23.39 -3.95
C ASP A 223 -2.75 23.27 -4.42
N TYR A 224 -3.00 22.54 -5.53
CA TYR A 224 -4.31 22.52 -6.19
C TYR A 224 -5.45 22.18 -5.22
N PHE A 225 -5.34 21.08 -4.51
CA PHE A 225 -6.41 20.62 -3.63
C PHE A 225 -6.59 21.48 -2.38
N SER A 226 -5.56 22.15 -1.89
CA SER A 226 -5.64 23.06 -0.74
C SER A 226 -6.19 24.43 -1.11
N THR A 227 -6.04 24.89 -2.34
CA THR A 227 -6.45 26.22 -2.81
C THR A 227 -7.71 26.20 -3.66
N ILE A 228 -7.89 25.19 -4.47
CA ILE A 228 -9.01 25.04 -5.43
C ILE A 228 -10.00 23.94 -4.99
N GLY A 229 -9.53 22.93 -4.25
CA GLY A 229 -10.34 21.78 -3.86
C GLY A 229 -10.65 20.87 -5.04
N PHE A 230 -11.90 20.44 -5.14
CA PHE A 230 -12.38 19.50 -6.18
C PHE A 230 -13.15 20.21 -7.30
N ASN A 231 -12.75 21.41 -7.63
CA ASN A 231 -13.24 22.08 -8.84
C ASN A 231 -12.26 21.83 -9.99
N PHE A 232 -12.61 20.98 -10.93
CA PHE A 232 -11.78 20.62 -12.09
C PHE A 232 -12.04 21.46 -13.34
N ASN A 233 -12.94 22.43 -13.26
CA ASN A 233 -13.19 23.40 -14.34
C ASN A 233 -12.15 24.51 -14.34
N THR A 234 -10.86 24.15 -14.40
CA THR A 234 -9.71 25.05 -14.40
C THR A 234 -8.76 24.72 -15.54
N PRO A 235 -7.92 25.69 -15.99
CA PRO A 235 -6.94 25.43 -17.04
C PRO A 235 -5.97 24.30 -16.70
N GLU A 236 -5.49 24.23 -15.46
CA GLU A 236 -4.54 23.22 -15.01
C GLU A 236 -5.16 21.81 -15.01
N ALA A 237 -6.41 21.68 -14.52
CA ALA A 237 -7.12 20.41 -14.51
C ALA A 237 -7.40 19.90 -15.92
N ARG A 238 -7.83 20.78 -16.82
CA ARG A 238 -8.01 20.47 -18.24
C ARG A 238 -6.69 20.08 -18.89
N ARG A 239 -5.60 20.81 -18.63
CA ARG A 239 -4.28 20.52 -19.19
C ARG A 239 -3.75 19.15 -18.73
N ALA A 240 -3.95 18.80 -17.46
CA ALA A 240 -3.57 17.50 -16.93
C ALA A 240 -4.35 16.36 -17.61
N LEU A 241 -5.67 16.49 -17.79
CA LEU A 241 -6.48 15.49 -18.48
C LEU A 241 -6.15 15.42 -19.98
N GLN A 242 -5.95 16.58 -20.61
CA GLN A 242 -5.59 16.68 -22.03
C GLN A 242 -4.30 15.93 -22.34
N LEU A 243 -3.29 15.99 -21.47
CA LEU A 243 -2.07 15.20 -21.63
C LEU A 243 -2.39 13.71 -21.78
N LEU A 244 -3.20 13.15 -20.89
CA LEU A 244 -3.52 11.71 -20.90
C LEU A 244 -4.32 11.32 -22.14
N VAL A 245 -5.23 12.18 -22.57
CA VAL A 245 -5.98 12.02 -23.82
C VAL A 245 -5.03 12.06 -25.01
N ASP A 246 -4.14 13.06 -25.06
CA ASP A 246 -3.19 13.24 -26.16
C ASP A 246 -2.21 12.10 -26.31
N LEU A 247 -1.68 11.56 -25.21
CA LEU A 247 -0.79 10.40 -25.21
C LEU A 247 -1.42 9.18 -25.93
N VAL A 248 -2.73 8.99 -25.77
CA VAL A 248 -3.47 7.89 -26.40
C VAL A 248 -3.94 8.25 -27.80
N ARG A 249 -4.55 9.42 -27.99
CA ARG A 249 -5.31 9.76 -29.21
C ARG A 249 -4.49 10.51 -30.24
N ARG A 250 -3.86 11.61 -29.87
CA ARG A 250 -3.13 12.48 -30.75
C ARG A 250 -1.73 11.97 -31.04
N ASP A 251 -0.94 11.77 -30.01
CA ASP A 251 0.49 11.44 -30.11
C ASP A 251 0.72 9.94 -30.32
N ARG A 252 -0.29 9.13 -30.00
CA ARG A 252 -0.28 7.66 -30.14
C ARG A 252 0.97 7.01 -29.54
N LEU A 253 1.42 7.54 -28.41
CA LEU A 253 2.53 6.99 -27.63
C LEU A 253 2.09 5.80 -26.79
N THR A 254 0.82 5.80 -26.45
CA THR A 254 0.16 4.83 -25.59
C THR A 254 -0.91 4.09 -26.42
N PRO A 255 -0.88 2.74 -26.45
CA PRO A 255 -1.90 1.95 -27.14
C PRO A 255 -3.30 2.17 -26.57
N GLU A 256 -4.31 2.29 -27.41
CA GLU A 256 -5.69 2.55 -27.00
C GLU A 256 -6.26 1.49 -26.03
N VAL A 257 -5.80 0.25 -26.12
CA VAL A 257 -6.23 -0.87 -25.27
C VAL A 257 -5.98 -0.60 -23.78
N VAL A 258 -5.06 0.32 -23.41
CA VAL A 258 -4.83 0.69 -21.99
C VAL A 258 -6.08 1.26 -21.32
N THR A 259 -7.06 1.76 -22.08
CA THR A 259 -8.33 2.24 -21.55
C THR A 259 -9.19 1.16 -20.90
N THR A 260 -8.80 -0.11 -21.06
CA THR A 260 -9.44 -1.28 -20.42
C THR A 260 -8.57 -1.88 -19.32
N PHE A 261 -7.35 -1.38 -19.10
CA PHE A 261 -6.37 -1.97 -18.20
C PHE A 261 -6.37 -1.31 -16.83
N THR A 262 -6.35 -2.15 -15.81
CA THR A 262 -5.86 -1.85 -14.47
C THR A 262 -4.35 -2.12 -14.41
N GLU A 263 -3.74 -2.13 -13.22
CA GLU A 263 -2.28 -2.32 -13.08
C GLU A 263 -1.80 -3.63 -13.70
N VAL A 264 -2.36 -4.76 -13.28
CA VAL A 264 -1.90 -6.10 -13.71
C VAL A 264 -1.96 -6.27 -15.24
N PRO A 265 -3.10 -6.03 -15.92
CA PRO A 265 -3.14 -6.11 -17.38
C PRO A 265 -2.18 -5.14 -18.09
N SER A 266 -1.92 -3.96 -17.50
CA SER A 266 -0.95 -3.01 -18.05
C SER A 266 0.48 -3.57 -18.03
N TYR A 267 0.86 -4.20 -16.91
CA TYR A 267 2.17 -4.80 -16.73
C TYR A 267 2.37 -5.99 -17.66
N GLU A 268 1.36 -6.88 -17.77
CA GLU A 268 1.37 -7.99 -18.70
C GLU A 268 1.53 -7.52 -20.15
N TYR A 269 0.74 -6.55 -20.54
CA TYR A 269 0.81 -5.99 -21.88
C TYR A 269 2.19 -5.40 -22.17
N PHE A 270 2.73 -4.63 -21.24
CA PHE A 270 4.05 -4.02 -21.37
C PHE A 270 5.17 -5.05 -21.57
N ILE A 271 5.21 -6.09 -20.74
CA ILE A 271 6.24 -7.14 -20.84
C ILE A 271 6.07 -7.97 -22.11
N ARG A 272 4.84 -8.38 -22.44
CA ARG A 272 4.58 -9.26 -23.61
C ARG A 272 4.81 -8.56 -24.94
N ASN A 273 4.59 -7.25 -25.02
CA ASN A 273 4.69 -6.49 -26.26
C ASN A 273 5.98 -5.67 -26.38
N ASP A 274 6.99 -5.95 -25.56
CA ASP A 274 8.25 -5.20 -25.52
C ASP A 274 8.02 -3.69 -25.40
N GLY A 275 7.16 -3.28 -24.49
CA GLY A 275 6.94 -1.87 -24.16
C GLY A 275 8.24 -1.24 -23.66
N LEU A 276 8.48 0.03 -24.02
CA LEU A 276 9.73 0.70 -23.67
C LEU A 276 9.65 1.36 -22.30
N PHE A 277 8.52 2.03 -22.01
CA PHE A 277 8.25 2.73 -20.75
C PHE A 277 6.87 2.36 -20.21
N ILE A 278 6.75 2.31 -18.88
CA ILE A 278 5.46 2.12 -18.20
C ILE A 278 5.41 2.90 -16.90
N ARG A 279 4.28 3.56 -16.63
CA ARG A 279 3.98 4.04 -15.28
C ARG A 279 3.52 2.86 -14.43
N GLY A 280 4.21 2.60 -13.35
CA GLY A 280 3.89 1.56 -12.38
C GLY A 280 4.10 2.03 -10.94
N TRP A 281 3.73 1.18 -9.99
CA TRP A 281 4.16 1.30 -8.60
C TRP A 281 5.57 0.74 -8.45
N ASN A 282 6.35 1.27 -7.52
CA ASN A 282 7.75 0.81 -7.31
C ASN A 282 7.88 -0.68 -6.92
N THR A 283 6.79 -1.35 -6.61
CA THR A 283 6.70 -2.78 -6.29
C THR A 283 6.54 -3.68 -7.52
N PHE A 284 6.31 -3.11 -8.70
CA PHE A 284 5.98 -3.87 -9.90
C PHE A 284 6.96 -5.03 -10.17
N ASP A 285 8.25 -4.81 -10.04
CA ASP A 285 9.30 -5.79 -10.25
C ASP A 285 9.32 -6.94 -9.23
N LYS A 286 8.55 -6.83 -8.14
CA LYS A 286 8.38 -7.87 -7.10
C LYS A 286 6.97 -8.46 -7.08
N ASP A 287 5.95 -7.67 -7.33
CA ASP A 287 4.55 -8.10 -7.31
C ASP A 287 4.25 -9.24 -8.30
N PHE A 288 5.10 -9.42 -9.31
CA PHE A 288 4.92 -10.37 -10.40
C PHE A 288 6.02 -11.43 -10.47
N ALA A 289 6.89 -11.53 -9.48
CA ALA A 289 7.97 -12.51 -9.44
C ALA A 289 7.47 -13.96 -9.55
N ASP A 290 6.25 -14.24 -9.11
CA ASP A 290 5.60 -15.56 -9.17
C ASP A 290 4.71 -15.72 -10.42
N ALA A 291 4.51 -14.68 -11.21
CA ALA A 291 3.71 -14.78 -12.42
C ALA A 291 4.53 -15.43 -13.55
N PRO A 292 3.90 -16.11 -14.52
CA PRO A 292 4.59 -16.75 -15.64
C PRO A 292 5.10 -15.71 -16.66
N TYR A 293 5.62 -14.59 -16.17
CA TYR A 293 6.24 -13.57 -16.99
C TYR A 293 7.69 -13.94 -17.29
N ASP A 294 8.21 -13.34 -18.32
CA ASP A 294 9.59 -13.53 -18.74
C ASP A 294 10.53 -12.86 -17.72
N ILE A 295 10.95 -13.65 -16.71
CA ILE A 295 11.87 -13.21 -15.62
C ILE A 295 13.14 -12.57 -16.20
N VAL A 296 13.54 -12.92 -17.41
CA VAL A 296 14.69 -12.31 -18.09
C VAL A 296 14.41 -10.84 -18.40
N LYS A 297 13.18 -10.52 -18.81
CA LYS A 297 12.79 -9.13 -19.13
C LYS A 297 12.69 -8.27 -17.88
N GLU A 298 12.23 -8.80 -16.76
CA GLU A 298 12.11 -8.08 -15.49
C GLU A 298 13.46 -7.61 -14.94
N LYS A 299 14.50 -8.41 -15.10
CA LYS A 299 15.88 -8.05 -14.68
C LYS A 299 16.42 -6.78 -15.34
N HIS A 300 15.83 -6.38 -16.46
CA HIS A 300 16.21 -5.21 -17.23
C HIS A 300 15.34 -3.98 -16.95
N LEU A 301 14.40 -4.08 -16.00
CA LEU A 301 13.60 -2.94 -15.58
C LEU A 301 14.42 -2.00 -14.70
N ARG A 302 14.37 -0.72 -15.03
CA ARG A 302 14.94 0.36 -14.22
C ARG A 302 13.89 1.41 -13.95
N LYS A 303 14.06 2.16 -12.88
CA LYS A 303 13.13 3.20 -12.43
C LYS A 303 13.66 4.57 -12.78
N ALA A 304 12.76 5.47 -13.16
CA ALA A 304 13.04 6.87 -13.41
C ALA A 304 11.88 7.73 -12.89
N PRO A 305 12.09 9.03 -12.67
CA PRO A 305 11.01 9.96 -12.39
C PRO A 305 10.00 10.02 -13.53
N ILE A 306 8.73 10.25 -13.18
CA ILE A 306 7.66 10.48 -14.16
C ILE A 306 7.92 11.83 -14.85
N PRO A 307 7.75 11.92 -16.18
CA PRO A 307 7.90 13.21 -16.89
C PRO A 307 6.94 14.27 -16.35
N TYR A 308 7.35 15.53 -16.41
CA TYR A 308 6.58 16.66 -15.87
C TYR A 308 6.34 17.76 -16.92
N PHE A 309 5.42 18.65 -16.65
CA PHE A 309 5.13 19.79 -17.55
C PHE A 309 6.22 20.86 -17.47
N GLU A 310 6.55 21.46 -18.59
CA GLU A 310 7.38 22.66 -18.62
C GLU A 310 6.79 23.77 -17.74
N GLY A 311 7.62 24.37 -16.88
CA GLY A 311 7.19 25.34 -15.88
C GLY A 311 6.56 24.72 -14.62
N GLY A 312 6.40 23.38 -14.58
CA GLY A 312 5.96 22.63 -13.42
C GLY A 312 7.11 21.97 -12.68
N ARG A 313 6.82 20.88 -11.95
CA ARG A 313 7.80 20.06 -11.23
C ARG A 313 7.49 18.57 -11.38
N PRO A 314 8.48 17.69 -11.23
CA PRO A 314 8.21 16.28 -11.09
C PRO A 314 7.26 16.03 -9.91
N ALA A 315 6.24 15.21 -10.13
CA ALA A 315 5.30 14.79 -9.10
C ALA A 315 4.92 13.34 -9.35
N SER A 316 5.01 12.53 -8.31
CA SER A 316 4.54 11.15 -8.31
C SER A 316 3.82 10.83 -7.01
N LEU A 317 2.73 10.11 -7.09
CA LEU A 317 1.90 9.85 -5.92
C LEU A 317 2.54 8.84 -4.98
N PHE A 318 2.50 9.15 -3.70
CA PHE A 318 2.60 8.15 -2.66
C PHE A 318 1.29 7.35 -2.56
N GLY A 319 1.46 6.06 -2.46
CA GLY A 319 0.47 5.06 -2.09
C GLY A 319 1.00 4.23 -0.93
N GLY A 320 0.39 3.10 -0.67
CA GLY A 320 0.79 2.18 0.40
C GLY A 320 -0.37 1.87 1.33
N TRP A 321 -0.05 1.12 2.37
CA TRP A 321 -1.04 0.58 3.29
C TRP A 321 -0.74 1.01 4.71
N ASN A 322 -1.79 1.37 5.43
CA ASN A 322 -1.74 1.70 6.84
C ASN A 322 -2.43 0.63 7.67
N LEU A 323 -1.85 0.29 8.80
CA LEU A 323 -2.42 -0.61 9.79
C LEU A 323 -3.40 0.15 10.69
N MET A 324 -4.60 -0.38 10.80
CA MET A 324 -5.62 0.09 11.73
C MET A 324 -6.11 -1.06 12.61
N ILE A 325 -6.37 -0.79 13.87
CA ILE A 325 -6.84 -1.79 14.83
C ILE A 325 -8.35 -1.64 14.98
N SER A 326 -9.09 -2.74 14.83
CA SER A 326 -10.53 -2.74 15.07
C SER A 326 -10.84 -2.33 16.52
N LYS A 327 -11.72 -1.36 16.69
CA LYS A 327 -12.16 -0.96 18.05
C LYS A 327 -12.88 -2.09 18.78
N PHE A 328 -13.41 -3.06 18.04
CA PHE A 328 -14.11 -4.23 18.58
C PHE A 328 -13.17 -5.36 19.00
N SER A 329 -11.88 -5.29 18.63
CA SER A 329 -10.90 -6.27 19.11
C SER A 329 -10.76 -6.21 20.64
N THR A 330 -10.81 -7.37 21.28
CA THR A 330 -10.51 -7.54 22.70
C THR A 330 -9.04 -7.88 22.98
N LYS A 331 -8.21 -7.99 21.92
CA LYS A 331 -6.83 -8.48 21.96
C LYS A 331 -5.82 -7.38 21.62
N LYS A 332 -6.15 -6.11 21.91
CA LYS A 332 -5.41 -4.93 21.45
C LYS A 332 -3.91 -4.98 21.78
N GLU A 333 -3.53 -5.45 22.97
CA GLU A 333 -2.12 -5.54 23.37
C GLU A 333 -1.33 -6.51 22.47
N ALA A 334 -1.89 -7.69 22.17
CA ALA A 334 -1.27 -8.65 21.28
C ALA A 334 -1.19 -8.10 19.82
N VAL A 335 -2.22 -7.38 19.39
CA VAL A 335 -2.21 -6.71 18.07
C VAL A 335 -1.13 -5.64 18.01
N ILE A 336 -1.00 -4.81 19.04
CA ILE A 336 0.05 -3.77 19.12
C ILE A 336 1.44 -4.39 19.12
N ASP A 337 1.66 -5.49 19.82
CA ASP A 337 2.94 -6.20 19.81
C ASP A 337 3.31 -6.64 18.39
N PHE A 338 2.37 -7.23 17.66
CA PHE A 338 2.58 -7.58 16.24
C PHE A 338 2.80 -6.37 15.35
N VAL A 339 2.05 -5.28 15.52
CA VAL A 339 2.24 -4.03 14.77
C VAL A 339 3.64 -3.45 15.00
N LYS A 340 4.12 -3.43 16.24
CA LYS A 340 5.48 -2.98 16.56
C LYS A 340 6.56 -3.89 15.95
N PHE A 341 6.32 -5.20 15.88
CA PHE A 341 7.19 -6.12 15.18
C PHE A 341 7.25 -5.78 13.67
N LEU A 342 6.11 -5.51 13.02
CA LEU A 342 6.09 -5.12 11.60
C LEU A 342 6.83 -3.78 11.34
N LEU A 343 6.88 -2.88 12.31
CA LEU A 343 7.62 -1.61 12.24
C LEU A 343 9.09 -1.72 12.67
N SER A 344 9.58 -2.92 12.99
CA SER A 344 11.00 -3.12 13.28
C SER A 344 11.85 -2.97 12.01
N ASP A 345 13.12 -2.59 12.18
CA ASP A 345 14.05 -2.41 11.06
C ASP A 345 14.17 -3.69 10.22
N GLU A 346 14.24 -4.85 10.87
CA GLU A 346 14.31 -6.14 10.21
C GLU A 346 13.04 -6.47 9.39
N SER A 347 11.85 -6.16 9.94
CA SER A 347 10.60 -6.39 9.21
C SER A 347 10.46 -5.45 8.02
N GLN A 348 10.88 -4.20 8.19
CA GLN A 348 10.85 -3.22 7.10
C GLN A 348 11.87 -3.55 6.00
N GLU A 349 13.04 -4.07 6.35
CA GLU A 349 14.00 -4.61 5.37
C GLU A 349 13.41 -5.82 4.61
N ALA A 350 12.68 -6.71 5.31
CA ALA A 350 12.01 -7.84 4.66
C ALA A 350 10.90 -7.39 3.69
N PHE A 351 10.11 -6.36 4.03
CA PHE A 351 9.14 -5.76 3.10
C PHE A 351 9.81 -5.20 1.85
N TYR A 352 10.98 -4.56 2.00
CA TYR A 352 11.74 -4.07 0.86
C TYR A 352 12.28 -5.21 -0.01
N THR A 353 12.94 -6.18 0.59
CA THR A 353 13.65 -7.24 -0.16
C THR A 353 12.71 -8.21 -0.85
N HIS A 354 11.58 -8.57 -0.21
CA HIS A 354 10.62 -9.53 -0.74
C HIS A 354 9.42 -8.90 -1.44
N GLY A 355 9.10 -7.64 -1.14
CA GLY A 355 7.92 -6.96 -1.69
C GLY A 355 8.23 -5.72 -2.52
N GLY A 356 9.45 -5.20 -2.49
CA GLY A 356 9.81 -3.93 -3.15
C GLY A 356 9.19 -2.69 -2.53
N TYR A 357 8.51 -2.82 -1.38
CA TYR A 357 7.91 -1.71 -0.64
C TYR A 357 8.99 -0.78 -0.09
N TYR A 358 8.75 0.50 -0.12
CA TYR A 358 9.65 1.44 0.54
C TYR A 358 9.49 1.35 2.06
N PRO A 359 10.57 1.08 2.81
CA PRO A 359 10.52 1.02 4.26
C PRO A 359 10.04 2.33 4.86
N VAL A 360 9.18 2.23 5.88
CA VAL A 360 8.63 3.42 6.53
C VAL A 360 9.51 3.94 7.67
N VAL A 361 10.62 3.26 7.97
CA VAL A 361 11.57 3.64 9.02
C VAL A 361 12.78 4.36 8.44
N SER A 362 13.17 5.49 9.06
CA SER A 362 14.27 6.34 8.59
C SER A 362 15.64 5.64 8.65
N SER A 363 15.83 4.72 9.61
CA SER A 363 17.05 3.94 9.78
C SER A 363 17.47 3.22 8.50
N PHE A 364 16.53 2.65 7.73
CA PHE A 364 16.84 1.98 6.46
C PHE A 364 17.58 2.90 5.46
N TYR A 365 17.22 4.16 5.43
CA TYR A 365 17.78 5.13 4.48
C TYR A 365 19.07 5.80 5.00
N ASP A 366 19.26 5.84 6.30
CA ASP A 366 20.33 6.63 6.93
C ASP A 366 21.48 5.75 7.44
N ASP A 367 21.23 4.46 7.67
CA ASP A 367 22.26 3.52 8.10
C ASP A 367 23.30 3.26 7.00
N PRO A 368 24.60 3.40 7.31
CA PRO A 368 25.68 3.13 6.35
C PRO A 368 25.73 1.68 5.84
N GLU A 369 25.39 0.70 6.67
CA GLU A 369 25.38 -0.71 6.25
C GLU A 369 24.28 -0.98 5.26
N SER A 370 23.08 -0.42 5.48
CA SER A 370 21.95 -0.49 4.55
C SER A 370 22.30 0.10 3.18
N ARG A 371 23.00 1.25 3.16
CA ARG A 371 23.45 1.88 1.91
C ARG A 371 24.51 1.07 1.16
N LEU A 372 25.35 0.33 1.88
CA LEU A 372 26.31 -0.58 1.25
C LEU A 372 25.61 -1.83 0.69
N ARG A 373 24.60 -2.33 1.39
CA ARG A 373 23.83 -3.52 0.98
C ARG A 373 22.88 -3.22 -0.17
N TYR A 374 22.31 -2.02 -0.19
CA TYR A 374 21.31 -1.55 -1.16
C TYR A 374 21.75 -0.22 -1.79
N PRO A 375 22.67 -0.23 -2.76
CA PRO A 375 23.19 1.00 -3.39
C PRO A 375 22.10 1.88 -4.01
N GLU A 376 20.98 1.27 -4.42
CA GLU A 376 19.81 1.95 -4.98
C GLU A 376 19.04 2.85 -4.00
N ILE A 377 19.36 2.81 -2.69
CA ILE A 377 18.77 3.73 -1.70
C ILE A 377 18.94 5.20 -2.11
N ALA A 378 20.07 5.55 -2.72
CA ALA A 378 20.32 6.91 -3.19
C ALA A 378 19.29 7.34 -4.26
N ASP A 379 18.98 6.45 -5.20
CA ASP A 379 17.98 6.69 -6.25
C ASP A 379 16.56 6.70 -5.68
N ILE A 380 16.26 5.82 -4.73
CA ILE A 380 14.98 5.81 -4.01
C ILE A 380 14.76 7.16 -3.29
N LYS A 381 15.75 7.65 -2.54
CA LYS A 381 15.67 8.97 -1.87
C LYS A 381 15.42 10.10 -2.87
N LYS A 382 16.05 10.04 -4.03
CA LYS A 382 15.85 11.02 -5.11
C LYS A 382 14.42 10.95 -5.67
N LEU A 383 13.91 9.76 -5.91
CA LEU A 383 12.52 9.54 -6.36
C LEU A 383 11.52 10.05 -5.31
N MET A 384 11.71 9.73 -4.03
CA MET A 384 10.84 10.17 -2.94
C MET A 384 10.72 11.69 -2.84
N GLN A 385 11.75 12.46 -3.24
CA GLN A 385 11.67 13.92 -3.28
C GLN A 385 10.63 14.44 -4.27
N THR A 386 10.19 13.63 -5.23
CA THR A 386 9.09 13.97 -6.16
C THR A 386 7.72 13.55 -5.63
N GLY A 387 7.67 12.95 -4.45
CA GLY A 387 6.47 12.39 -3.86
C GLY A 387 5.43 13.45 -3.52
N VAL A 388 4.17 13.12 -3.76
CA VAL A 388 3.00 13.95 -3.41
C VAL A 388 1.88 13.07 -2.87
N HIS A 389 1.01 13.63 -2.04
CA HIS A 389 -0.10 12.90 -1.45
C HIS A 389 -1.43 13.23 -2.13
N ARG A 390 -2.31 12.22 -2.19
CA ARG A 390 -3.73 12.44 -2.50
C ARG A 390 -4.41 13.17 -1.34
N PRO A 391 -5.50 13.91 -1.60
CA PRO A 391 -6.27 14.55 -0.52
C PRO A 391 -6.77 13.52 0.50
N SER A 392 -6.58 13.80 1.79
CA SER A 392 -7.01 12.95 2.89
C SER A 392 -8.40 13.39 3.37
N LEU A 393 -9.46 12.80 2.80
CA LEU A 393 -10.86 13.16 3.07
C LEU A 393 -11.71 11.89 3.26
N GLU A 394 -12.76 11.97 4.08
CA GLU A 394 -13.70 10.85 4.29
C GLU A 394 -14.39 10.45 2.98
N ASP A 395 -14.77 11.42 2.16
CA ASP A 395 -15.47 11.22 0.89
C ASP A 395 -14.57 11.06 -0.32
N TYR A 396 -13.23 11.04 -0.16
CA TYR A 396 -12.29 10.95 -1.26
C TYR A 396 -12.63 9.82 -2.24
N THR A 397 -12.98 8.65 -1.73
CA THR A 397 -13.29 7.49 -2.60
C THR A 397 -14.54 7.68 -3.46
N ASN A 398 -15.50 8.47 -3.02
CA ASN A 398 -16.65 8.84 -3.83
C ASN A 398 -16.24 9.82 -4.93
N PHE A 399 -15.43 10.81 -4.58
CA PHE A 399 -14.92 11.79 -5.54
C PHE A 399 -14.02 11.13 -6.59
N SER A 400 -13.12 10.26 -6.16
CA SER A 400 -12.26 9.49 -7.06
C SER A 400 -13.06 8.64 -8.05
N LYS A 401 -14.14 7.99 -7.61
CA LYS A 401 -15.03 7.21 -8.48
C LYS A 401 -15.73 8.09 -9.52
N ILE A 402 -16.18 9.28 -9.13
CA ILE A 402 -16.77 10.27 -10.07
C ILE A 402 -15.72 10.73 -11.09
N MET A 403 -14.51 11.05 -10.61
CA MET A 403 -13.40 11.47 -11.45
C MET A 403 -13.05 10.36 -12.47
N SER A 404 -12.85 9.12 -11.99
CA SER A 404 -12.43 8.01 -12.86
C SER A 404 -13.45 7.74 -13.97
N TYR A 405 -14.73 7.77 -13.65
CA TYR A 405 -15.80 7.59 -14.63
C TYR A 405 -15.73 8.62 -15.77
N TYR A 406 -15.79 9.92 -15.44
CA TYR A 406 -15.83 10.95 -16.48
C TYR A 406 -14.50 11.12 -17.21
N PHE A 407 -13.37 11.02 -16.51
CA PHE A 407 -12.06 11.15 -17.13
C PHE A 407 -11.74 9.97 -18.04
N SER A 408 -12.15 8.75 -17.68
CA SER A 408 -12.02 7.59 -18.57
C SER A 408 -12.84 7.74 -19.85
N LEU A 409 -14.02 8.40 -19.80
CA LEU A 409 -14.80 8.73 -20.99
C LEU A 409 -14.06 9.70 -21.92
N ALA A 410 -13.32 10.65 -21.37
CA ALA A 410 -12.52 11.56 -22.19
C ALA A 410 -11.36 10.81 -22.88
N VAL A 411 -10.63 9.94 -22.17
CA VAL A 411 -9.55 9.14 -22.77
C VAL A 411 -10.08 8.19 -23.84
N ARG A 412 -11.33 7.70 -23.71
CA ARG A 412 -12.02 6.84 -24.69
C ARG A 412 -12.68 7.62 -25.83
N ASP A 413 -12.48 8.93 -25.92
CA ASP A 413 -13.09 9.80 -26.94
C ASP A 413 -14.64 9.79 -26.93
N LYS A 414 -15.22 9.70 -25.72
CA LYS A 414 -16.68 9.75 -25.51
C LYS A 414 -17.16 11.10 -25.00
N LEU A 415 -16.27 11.86 -24.39
CA LEU A 415 -16.48 13.24 -23.95
C LEU A 415 -15.25 14.06 -24.32
N SER A 416 -15.43 15.34 -24.57
CA SER A 416 -14.31 16.29 -24.60
C SER A 416 -13.71 16.45 -23.19
N VAL A 417 -12.47 16.90 -23.11
CA VAL A 417 -11.81 17.23 -21.85
C VAL A 417 -12.60 18.27 -21.06
N GLU A 418 -13.16 19.26 -21.75
CA GLU A 418 -14.00 20.31 -21.15
C GLU A 418 -15.27 19.73 -20.53
N GLU A 419 -16.04 18.95 -21.29
CA GLU A 419 -17.26 18.29 -20.81
C GLU A 419 -16.97 17.36 -19.63
N ALA A 420 -15.87 16.60 -19.66
CA ALA A 420 -15.49 15.69 -18.58
C ALA A 420 -15.17 16.47 -17.29
N THR A 421 -14.34 17.51 -17.36
CA THR A 421 -13.95 18.31 -16.18
C THR A 421 -15.13 19.10 -15.59
N GLU A 422 -16.02 19.62 -16.41
CA GLU A 422 -17.26 20.27 -15.96
C GLU A 422 -18.22 19.27 -15.31
N SER A 423 -18.37 18.07 -15.89
CA SER A 423 -19.26 17.03 -15.37
C SER A 423 -18.78 16.52 -14.01
N VAL A 424 -17.48 16.28 -13.84
CA VAL A 424 -16.88 15.91 -12.54
C VAL A 424 -17.15 17.00 -11.51
N THR A 425 -16.89 18.26 -11.85
CA THR A 425 -17.08 19.38 -10.92
C THR A 425 -18.54 19.47 -10.46
N ARG A 426 -19.49 19.41 -11.38
CA ARG A 426 -20.93 19.46 -11.06
C ARG A 426 -21.35 18.24 -10.22
N ALA A 427 -20.90 17.04 -10.56
CA ALA A 427 -21.27 15.81 -9.84
C ALA A 427 -20.76 15.83 -8.39
N ILE A 428 -19.53 16.26 -8.16
CA ILE A 428 -18.97 16.37 -6.80
C ILE A 428 -19.68 17.48 -6.00
N GLN A 429 -19.95 18.62 -6.59
CA GLN A 429 -20.71 19.70 -5.92
C GLN A 429 -22.12 19.26 -5.54
N SER A 430 -22.81 18.53 -6.41
CA SER A 430 -24.15 18.00 -6.13
C SER A 430 -24.13 16.93 -5.04
N ALA A 431 -23.10 16.09 -4.99
CA ALA A 431 -22.91 15.12 -3.92
C ALA A 431 -22.72 15.80 -2.56
N ASN A 432 -21.89 16.85 -2.48
CA ASN A 432 -21.65 17.62 -1.27
C ASN A 432 -22.93 18.26 -0.73
N VAL A 433 -23.81 18.79 -1.59
CA VAL A 433 -25.09 19.37 -1.14
C VAL A 433 -26.03 18.32 -0.53
N SER A 434 -26.00 17.09 -1.04
CA SER A 434 -26.81 15.98 -0.50
C SER A 434 -26.39 15.53 0.90
N PHE A 435 -25.14 15.76 1.31
CA PHE A 435 -24.63 15.43 2.66
C PHE A 435 -24.90 16.52 3.69
N VAL A 436 -25.01 17.78 3.27
CA VAL A 436 -25.31 18.91 4.17
C VAL A 436 -26.79 18.94 4.59
N THR A 437 -27.67 18.28 3.81
CA THR A 437 -29.12 18.25 4.04
C THR A 437 -29.61 16.99 4.77
N ARG A 438 -28.71 16.16 5.30
CA ARG A 438 -29.02 14.98 6.13
C ARG A 438 -28.35 15.09 7.49
#